data_66544a9cece9684d83050acecc04657b
#
_entry.id   66544a9cece9684d83050acecc04657b
#
_cell.length_a   1.000
_cell.length_b   1.000
_cell.length_c   1.000
_cell.angle_alpha   90.00
_cell.angle_beta   90.00
_cell.angle_gamma   90.00
#
_symmetry.space_group_name_H-M   'P 1'
#
loop_
_entity.id
_entity.type
_entity.pdbx_description
1 polymer ?
#
loop_
_entity_poly.entity_id
_entity_poly.type
_entity_poly.pdbx_seq_one_letter_code
_entity_poly.pdbx_strand_id
1 'polypeptide(L)'
;MSELLKSVDARTRLAGTNKLEILLFSLGEDTRTGRRETFGINVFKVREVMRTPAITAAPDMQDSVEGMVSLRGQLVPVVDLAKYANVNREGRRDIMIVTEYNGHTQGFLVESVDNILRLDWSQMRVPPEMTSNRLGGLVTAVTELDDGRLIMMLDVEKVLSETTKYDDDFMFKDIPKVRREDATVFYADDSSVARKQIERTLGLMGVRALGAVNGRAAWDDLQRMAQHAEVTGRKVKEMVNVILTDIEMPEMDGYILTRRIKTDPRFEGIPVLMHSSLSGMSNQALGKSVGVDNYVSKFEPHRLAEALLEFIDGASAEAGR
;
A
#
# COMPACT_ATOMS: atom_id res chain seq x y z
N MET A 1 15.86 23.59 9.55
CA MET A 1 15.39 23.52 8.14
C MET A 1 16.24 22.61 7.25
N SER A 2 17.45 22.15 7.66
CA SER A 2 18.38 21.38 6.81
C SER A 2 18.18 19.85 6.84
N GLU A 3 17.70 19.25 7.92
CA GLU A 3 17.54 17.77 8.00
C GLU A 3 16.27 17.26 7.35
N LEU A 4 15.16 17.98 7.44
CA LEU A 4 13.91 17.64 6.76
C LEU A 4 14.04 17.72 5.23
N LEU A 5 14.75 18.74 4.70
CA LEU A 5 15.01 18.84 3.26
C LEU A 5 15.97 17.75 2.77
N LYS A 6 16.95 17.35 3.59
CA LYS A 6 17.84 16.20 3.26
C LYS A 6 17.08 14.86 3.26
N SER A 7 16.07 14.71 4.11
CA SER A 7 15.23 13.49 4.12
C SER A 7 14.32 13.41 2.90
N VAL A 8 13.81 14.54 2.41
CA VAL A 8 12.97 14.60 1.20
C VAL A 8 13.81 14.31 -0.05
N ASP A 9 15.02 14.85 -0.15
CA ASP A 9 15.95 14.55 -1.26
C ASP A 9 16.44 13.08 -1.25
N ALA A 10 16.64 12.50 -0.06
CA ALA A 10 16.97 11.09 0.07
C ALA A 10 15.82 10.18 -0.36
N ARG A 11 14.58 10.57 -0.02
CA ARG A 11 13.35 9.86 -0.42
C ARG A 11 13.21 9.78 -1.93
N THR A 12 13.50 10.86 -2.65
CA THR A 12 13.43 10.92 -4.12
C THR A 12 14.44 9.99 -4.80
N ARG A 13 15.59 9.72 -4.16
CA ARG A 13 16.64 8.85 -4.73
C ARG A 13 16.36 7.36 -4.59
N LEU A 14 15.44 6.95 -3.72
CA LEU A 14 15.10 5.53 -3.49
C LEU A 14 14.05 5.02 -4.48
N ALA A 15 13.14 5.89 -4.88
CA ALA A 15 12.09 5.53 -5.82
C ALA A 15 12.71 5.09 -7.17
N GLY A 16 12.34 3.91 -7.67
CA GLY A 16 12.88 3.29 -8.90
C GLY A 16 14.24 2.61 -8.75
N THR A 17 14.82 2.55 -7.54
CA THR A 17 16.04 1.77 -7.26
C THR A 17 15.75 0.39 -6.68
N ASN A 18 14.50 0.01 -6.55
CA ASN A 18 14.03 -1.21 -5.85
C ASN A 18 14.40 -1.24 -4.36
N LYS A 19 14.67 -0.10 -3.74
CA LYS A 19 15.07 -0.03 -2.33
C LYS A 19 13.97 0.54 -1.47
N LEU A 20 13.89 0.00 -0.25
CA LEU A 20 12.97 0.48 0.76
C LEU A 20 13.71 0.82 2.05
N GLU A 21 13.21 1.79 2.80
CA GLU A 21 13.68 2.14 4.14
C GLU A 21 12.61 1.76 5.16
N ILE A 22 13.00 0.95 6.13
CA ILE A 22 12.11 0.38 7.14
C ILE A 22 12.53 0.93 8.49
N LEU A 23 11.59 1.53 9.21
CA LEU A 23 11.76 1.83 10.63
C LEU A 23 11.46 0.55 11.42
N LEU A 24 12.47 0.05 12.15
CA LEU A 24 12.34 -1.14 12.98
C LEU A 24 11.82 -0.77 14.37
N PHE A 25 10.95 -1.61 14.90
CA PHE A 25 10.39 -1.44 16.24
C PHE A 25 9.97 -2.77 16.86
N SER A 26 9.75 -2.78 18.17
CA SER A 26 9.22 -3.90 18.93
C SER A 26 7.88 -3.56 19.56
N LEU A 27 7.01 -4.55 19.62
CA LEU A 27 5.76 -4.49 20.39
C LEU A 27 5.90 -4.98 21.84
N GLY A 28 7.07 -5.47 22.22
CA GLY A 28 7.38 -6.05 23.50
C GLY A 28 7.55 -7.56 23.44
N GLU A 29 7.90 -8.14 24.59
CA GLU A 29 7.98 -9.57 24.74
C GLU A 29 6.58 -10.16 24.98
N ASP A 30 6.17 -11.13 24.17
CA ASP A 30 4.91 -11.84 24.38
C ASP A 30 5.05 -12.77 25.59
N THR A 31 4.35 -12.46 26.68
CA THR A 31 4.39 -13.21 27.93
C THR A 31 3.95 -14.67 27.82
N ARG A 32 3.23 -15.05 26.75
CA ARG A 32 2.81 -16.43 26.50
C ARG A 32 3.93 -17.26 25.86
N THR A 33 4.78 -16.63 25.03
CA THR A 33 5.78 -17.33 24.23
C THR A 33 7.21 -17.02 24.68
N GLY A 34 7.43 -15.97 25.48
CA GLY A 34 8.74 -15.44 25.85
C GLY A 34 9.52 -14.89 24.65
N ARG A 35 8.86 -14.55 23.54
CA ARG A 35 9.50 -14.07 22.32
C ARG A 35 9.30 -12.59 22.13
N ARG A 36 10.34 -11.93 21.64
CA ARG A 36 10.34 -10.54 21.20
C ARG A 36 10.53 -10.51 19.70
N GLU A 37 9.46 -10.19 19.02
CA GLU A 37 9.49 -10.10 17.56
C GLU A 37 9.87 -8.68 17.10
N THR A 38 10.50 -8.59 15.93
CA THR A 38 10.88 -7.32 15.28
C THR A 38 9.88 -7.02 14.17
N PHE A 39 9.31 -5.83 14.24
CA PHE A 39 8.38 -5.33 13.24
C PHE A 39 9.00 -4.18 12.47
N GLY A 40 8.46 -3.93 11.29
CA GLY A 40 8.88 -2.84 10.43
C GLY A 40 7.70 -2.08 9.85
N ILE A 41 7.91 -0.79 9.65
CA ILE A 41 7.02 0.09 8.90
C ILE A 41 7.83 0.87 7.88
N ASN A 42 7.28 1.05 6.68
CA ASN A 42 7.93 1.88 5.68
C ASN A 42 8.07 3.32 6.18
N VAL A 43 9.31 3.86 6.12
CA VAL A 43 9.63 5.21 6.60
C VAL A 43 8.82 6.28 5.87
N PHE A 44 8.42 6.04 4.63
CA PHE A 44 7.56 6.98 3.88
C PHE A 44 6.20 7.23 4.53
N LYS A 45 5.67 6.24 5.28
CA LYS A 45 4.41 6.36 6.03
C LYS A 45 4.62 7.00 7.40
N VAL A 46 5.86 7.13 7.88
CA VAL A 46 6.19 7.69 9.18
C VAL A 46 6.39 9.20 9.07
N ARG A 47 5.60 9.95 9.83
CA ARG A 47 5.74 11.39 9.96
C ARG A 47 6.77 11.77 11.02
N GLU A 48 6.64 11.18 12.19
CA GLU A 48 7.52 11.42 13.34
C GLU A 48 7.45 10.26 14.36
N VAL A 49 8.50 10.15 15.17
CA VAL A 49 8.55 9.27 16.34
C VAL A 49 8.73 10.14 17.56
N MET A 50 7.94 9.93 18.59
CA MET A 50 7.94 10.77 19.79
C MET A 50 7.61 9.98 21.05
N ARG A 51 7.86 10.58 22.21
CA ARG A 51 7.29 10.06 23.46
C ARG A 51 5.79 10.24 23.45
N THR A 52 5.08 9.24 23.92
CA THR A 52 3.62 9.25 23.98
C THR A 52 3.12 10.42 24.85
N PRO A 53 2.35 11.37 24.30
CA PRO A 53 1.70 12.41 25.08
C PRO A 53 0.60 11.83 25.96
N ALA A 54 -0.01 12.67 26.82
CA ALA A 54 -1.22 12.28 27.55
C ALA A 54 -2.35 11.94 26.57
N ILE A 55 -2.86 10.72 26.66
CA ILE A 55 -3.95 10.22 25.84
C ILE A 55 -5.27 10.54 26.53
N THR A 56 -6.21 11.12 25.80
CA THR A 56 -7.59 11.30 26.27
C THR A 56 -8.40 10.12 25.77
N ALA A 57 -8.86 9.28 26.69
CA ALA A 57 -9.73 8.15 26.37
C ALA A 57 -11.05 8.65 25.77
N ALA A 58 -11.56 7.96 24.75
CA ALA A 58 -12.86 8.23 24.19
C ALA A 58 -13.79 7.03 24.45
N PRO A 59 -15.06 7.25 24.79
CA PRO A 59 -16.03 6.18 25.00
C PRO A 59 -16.32 5.45 23.67
N ASP A 60 -16.73 4.18 23.77
CA ASP A 60 -17.20 3.35 22.67
C ASP A 60 -16.19 3.12 21.52
N MET A 61 -14.89 3.14 21.84
CA MET A 61 -13.84 2.76 20.90
C MET A 61 -13.52 1.26 20.98
N GLN A 62 -12.90 0.74 19.91
CA GLN A 62 -12.40 -0.64 19.91
C GLN A 62 -11.30 -0.82 20.96
N ASP A 63 -11.12 -2.03 21.50
CA ASP A 63 -10.16 -2.33 22.57
C ASP A 63 -8.71 -1.94 22.24
N SER A 64 -8.33 -1.96 20.98
CA SER A 64 -6.99 -1.54 20.52
C SER A 64 -6.81 -0.03 20.41
N VAL A 65 -7.89 0.76 20.43
CA VAL A 65 -7.84 2.23 20.34
C VAL A 65 -7.80 2.81 21.76
N GLU A 66 -6.68 3.39 22.13
CA GLU A 66 -6.46 3.94 23.48
C GLU A 66 -7.12 5.30 23.70
N GLY A 67 -7.47 6.02 22.63
CA GLY A 67 -8.07 7.34 22.67
C GLY A 67 -7.49 8.28 21.64
N MET A 68 -7.37 9.56 21.98
CA MET A 68 -6.85 10.61 21.11
C MET A 68 -5.80 11.46 21.79
N VAL A 69 -4.87 12.01 21.02
CA VAL A 69 -3.91 13.03 21.42
C VAL A 69 -4.07 14.27 20.56
N SER A 70 -3.77 15.45 21.11
CA SER A 70 -3.69 16.68 20.32
C SER A 70 -2.25 16.92 19.90
N LEU A 71 -1.98 16.82 18.59
CA LEU A 71 -0.67 17.13 18.00
C LEU A 71 -0.80 18.37 17.13
N ARG A 72 -0.13 19.46 17.55
CA ARG A 72 -0.13 20.72 16.80
C ARG A 72 -1.52 21.23 16.41
N GLY A 73 -2.51 21.05 17.30
CA GLY A 73 -3.91 21.45 17.08
C GLY A 73 -4.76 20.45 16.28
N GLN A 74 -4.18 19.32 15.85
CA GLN A 74 -4.89 18.24 15.18
C GLN A 74 -5.16 17.10 16.17
N LEU A 75 -6.38 16.57 16.18
CA LEU A 75 -6.74 15.39 16.96
C LEU A 75 -6.27 14.13 16.21
N VAL A 76 -5.45 13.33 16.85
CA VAL A 76 -4.85 12.13 16.30
C VAL A 76 -5.31 10.92 17.10
N PRO A 77 -6.00 9.96 16.49
CA PRO A 77 -6.35 8.69 17.14
C PRO A 77 -5.07 7.89 17.44
N VAL A 78 -5.09 7.18 18.59
CA VAL A 78 -3.94 6.41 19.07
C VAL A 78 -4.33 4.95 19.24
N VAL A 79 -3.60 4.07 18.57
CA VAL A 79 -3.81 2.62 18.56
C VAL A 79 -2.63 1.92 19.26
N ASP A 80 -2.93 1.01 20.16
CA ASP A 80 -1.94 0.08 20.70
C ASP A 80 -1.74 -1.09 19.74
N LEU A 81 -0.63 -1.08 19.01
CA LEU A 81 -0.31 -2.13 18.04
C LEU A 81 -0.14 -3.51 18.68
N ALA A 82 0.30 -3.61 19.93
CA ALA A 82 0.41 -4.89 20.60
C ALA A 82 -0.98 -5.48 20.90
N LYS A 83 -1.92 -4.66 21.38
CA LYS A 83 -3.32 -5.09 21.53
C LYS A 83 -3.94 -5.48 20.19
N TYR A 84 -3.73 -4.65 19.17
CA TYR A 84 -4.25 -4.90 17.82
C TYR A 84 -3.69 -6.21 17.24
N ALA A 85 -2.39 -6.46 17.39
CA ALA A 85 -1.71 -7.68 16.94
C ALA A 85 -1.91 -8.88 17.87
N ASN A 86 -2.69 -8.72 18.94
CA ASN A 86 -2.93 -9.76 19.98
C ASN A 86 -1.62 -10.29 20.61
N VAL A 87 -0.66 -9.39 20.84
CA VAL A 87 0.59 -9.65 21.57
C VAL A 87 0.35 -9.35 23.04
N ASN A 88 0.36 -10.38 23.88
CA ASN A 88 0.25 -10.21 25.32
C ASN A 88 1.58 -9.76 25.91
N ARG A 89 1.67 -8.54 26.36
CA ARG A 89 2.88 -7.97 26.94
C ARG A 89 2.61 -7.27 28.27
N GLU A 90 3.63 -7.24 29.10
CA GLU A 90 3.75 -6.34 30.24
C GLU A 90 4.74 -5.22 29.88
N GLY A 91 4.53 -4.01 30.39
CA GLY A 91 5.48 -2.91 30.21
C GLY A 91 4.88 -1.61 29.71
N ARG A 92 5.78 -0.61 29.55
CA ARG A 92 5.41 0.76 29.19
C ARG A 92 5.20 0.91 27.69
N ARG A 93 4.34 1.86 27.32
CA ARG A 93 4.02 2.28 25.95
C ARG A 93 4.45 3.73 25.80
N ASP A 94 5.74 3.97 25.99
CA ASP A 94 6.26 5.32 26.10
C ASP A 94 6.60 5.95 24.75
N ILE A 95 6.54 5.15 23.66
CA ILE A 95 6.87 5.61 22.31
C ILE A 95 5.64 5.51 21.41
N MET A 96 5.43 6.58 20.66
CA MET A 96 4.40 6.68 19.64
C MET A 96 5.03 6.95 18.27
N ILE A 97 4.74 6.10 17.32
CA ILE A 97 5.02 6.32 15.89
C ILE A 97 3.81 7.03 15.31
N VAL A 98 4.00 8.24 14.80
CA VAL A 98 2.94 8.98 14.11
C VAL A 98 3.08 8.73 12.62
N THR A 99 2.04 8.22 12.01
CA THR A 99 1.96 8.02 10.57
C THR A 99 1.06 9.05 9.93
N GLU A 100 1.40 9.42 8.71
CA GLU A 100 0.56 10.27 7.87
C GLU A 100 0.58 9.72 6.45
N TYR A 101 -0.57 9.30 5.99
CA TYR A 101 -0.77 8.89 4.62
C TYR A 101 -2.22 9.17 4.22
N ASN A 102 -2.39 9.54 2.97
CA ASN A 102 -3.71 9.84 2.39
C ASN A 102 -4.52 10.89 3.17
N GLY A 103 -3.85 11.89 3.74
CA GLY A 103 -4.48 12.95 4.54
C GLY A 103 -4.92 12.54 5.95
N HIS A 104 -4.70 11.28 6.34
CA HIS A 104 -5.02 10.76 7.66
C HIS A 104 -3.76 10.64 8.52
N THR A 105 -3.87 11.11 9.76
CA THR A 105 -2.81 10.98 10.77
C THR A 105 -3.27 10.02 11.85
N GLN A 106 -2.41 9.05 12.20
CA GLN A 106 -2.67 8.08 13.27
C GLN A 106 -1.41 7.86 14.11
N GLY A 107 -1.58 7.70 15.41
CA GLY A 107 -0.51 7.34 16.35
C GLY A 107 -0.55 5.86 16.68
N PHE A 108 0.61 5.20 16.66
CA PHE A 108 0.78 3.80 17.05
C PHE A 108 1.67 3.69 18.25
N LEU A 109 1.16 3.10 19.34
CA LEU A 109 1.95 2.81 20.53
C LEU A 109 2.79 1.56 20.31
N VAL A 110 4.07 1.71 20.59
CA VAL A 110 5.07 0.64 20.50
C VAL A 110 5.92 0.62 21.78
N GLU A 111 6.64 -0.47 22.04
CA GLU A 111 7.54 -0.54 23.19
C GLU A 111 8.85 0.21 22.93
N SER A 112 9.46 -0.06 21.79
CA SER A 112 10.74 0.54 21.39
C SER A 112 10.80 0.76 19.90
N VAL A 113 11.59 1.73 19.51
CA VAL A 113 11.97 1.98 18.11
C VAL A 113 13.49 1.82 18.03
N ASP A 114 13.93 1.04 17.06
CA ASP A 114 15.33 0.78 16.82
C ASP A 114 15.90 1.71 15.75
N ASN A 115 16.56 1.17 14.74
CA ASN A 115 17.16 1.90 13.64
C ASN A 115 16.30 1.83 12.36
N ILE A 116 16.67 2.66 11.40
CA ILE A 116 16.17 2.57 10.03
C ILE A 116 17.08 1.64 9.26
N LEU A 117 16.49 0.63 8.62
CA LEU A 117 17.18 -0.32 7.77
C LEU A 117 16.85 -0.04 6.30
N ARG A 118 17.87 -0.08 5.45
CA ARG A 118 17.70 0.03 4.00
C ARG A 118 17.88 -1.34 3.36
N LEU A 119 16.86 -1.83 2.68
CA LEU A 119 16.81 -3.13 2.03
C LEU A 119 16.46 -3.00 0.55
N ASP A 120 16.66 -4.08 -0.21
CA ASP A 120 16.11 -4.22 -1.54
C ASP A 120 14.73 -4.91 -1.45
N TRP A 121 13.74 -4.45 -2.22
CA TRP A 121 12.41 -5.08 -2.27
C TRP A 121 12.48 -6.55 -2.63
N SER A 122 13.49 -6.98 -3.39
CA SER A 122 13.70 -8.39 -3.74
C SER A 122 14.06 -9.28 -2.55
N GLN A 123 14.49 -8.69 -1.41
CA GLN A 123 14.76 -9.41 -0.15
C GLN A 123 13.48 -9.63 0.66
N MET A 124 12.42 -8.89 0.36
CA MET A 124 11.12 -9.03 1.01
C MET A 124 10.36 -10.21 0.40
N ARG A 125 9.74 -11.02 1.24
CA ARG A 125 8.95 -12.19 0.84
C ARG A 125 7.52 -12.04 1.32
N VAL A 126 6.57 -12.52 0.55
CA VAL A 126 5.20 -12.66 1.02
C VAL A 126 5.18 -13.69 2.16
N PRO A 127 4.56 -13.38 3.32
CA PRO A 127 4.51 -14.32 4.42
C PRO A 127 3.72 -15.58 4.03
N PRO A 128 4.11 -16.78 4.54
CA PRO A 128 3.32 -17.98 4.36
C PRO A 128 1.89 -17.79 4.87
N GLU A 129 0.89 -18.39 4.21
CA GLU A 129 -0.53 -18.23 4.54
C GLU A 129 -0.86 -18.50 6.02
N MET A 130 -0.18 -19.45 6.65
CA MET A 130 -0.34 -19.74 8.07
C MET A 130 0.03 -18.57 8.99
N THR A 131 1.01 -17.76 8.59
CA THR A 131 1.44 -16.57 9.35
C THR A 131 0.49 -15.41 9.09
N SER A 132 0.03 -15.24 7.85
CA SER A 132 -0.97 -14.24 7.47
C SER A 132 -2.28 -14.45 8.23
N ASN A 133 -2.72 -15.70 8.41
CA ASN A 133 -3.95 -16.01 9.12
C ASN A 133 -3.86 -15.74 10.63
N ARG A 134 -2.69 -15.96 11.25
CA ARG A 134 -2.50 -15.71 12.69
C ARG A 134 -2.53 -14.23 13.06
N LEU A 135 -1.99 -13.39 12.20
CA LEU A 135 -1.95 -11.93 12.38
C LEU A 135 -3.07 -11.23 11.59
N GLY A 136 -4.10 -11.96 11.15
CA GLY A 136 -5.26 -11.40 10.46
C GLY A 136 -4.92 -10.66 9.16
N GLY A 137 -3.80 -11.02 8.49
CA GLY A 137 -3.30 -10.30 7.32
C GLY A 137 -2.67 -8.94 7.64
N LEU A 138 -2.22 -8.74 8.88
CA LEU A 138 -1.52 -7.53 9.31
C LEU A 138 -0.10 -7.44 8.75
N VAL A 139 0.53 -8.57 8.42
CA VAL A 139 1.89 -8.64 7.88
C VAL A 139 1.81 -8.76 6.36
N THR A 140 2.36 -7.78 5.63
CA THR A 140 2.40 -7.78 4.16
C THR A 140 3.66 -8.46 3.62
N ALA A 141 4.76 -8.39 4.34
CA ALA A 141 6.03 -8.97 3.92
C ALA A 141 6.88 -9.38 5.11
N VAL A 142 7.80 -10.31 4.86
CA VAL A 142 8.84 -10.73 5.82
C VAL A 142 10.21 -10.70 5.16
N THR A 143 11.25 -10.42 5.96
CA THR A 143 12.64 -10.56 5.54
C THR A 143 13.46 -11.08 6.69
N GLU A 144 14.59 -11.72 6.38
CA GLU A 144 15.56 -12.20 7.36
C GLU A 144 16.81 -11.32 7.31
N LEU A 145 17.27 -10.89 8.48
CA LEU A 145 18.53 -10.17 8.63
C LEU A 145 19.72 -11.14 8.64
N ASP A 146 20.92 -10.59 8.41
CA ASP A 146 22.18 -11.37 8.45
C ASP A 146 22.43 -12.07 9.79
N ASP A 147 21.83 -11.57 10.87
CA ASP A 147 21.89 -12.16 12.22
C ASP A 147 20.80 -13.24 12.48
N GLY A 148 20.01 -13.59 11.46
CA GLY A 148 18.94 -14.58 11.52
C GLY A 148 17.62 -14.08 12.11
N ARG A 149 17.52 -12.79 12.50
CA ARG A 149 16.25 -12.22 12.96
C ARG A 149 15.30 -12.01 11.78
N LEU A 150 14.03 -12.36 11.99
CA LEU A 150 12.97 -12.07 11.03
C LEU A 150 12.37 -10.69 11.33
N ILE A 151 12.16 -9.90 10.29
CA ILE A 151 11.41 -8.65 10.33
C ILE A 151 10.07 -8.88 9.66
N MET A 152 8.99 -8.46 10.32
CA MET A 152 7.63 -8.51 9.82
C MET A 152 7.15 -7.10 9.47
N MET A 153 6.89 -6.84 8.18
CA MET A 153 6.33 -5.56 7.71
C MET A 153 4.84 -5.48 8.03
N LEU A 154 4.44 -4.41 8.72
CA LEU A 154 3.05 -4.20 9.10
C LEU A 154 2.28 -3.38 8.06
N ASP A 155 1.06 -3.84 7.75
CA ASP A 155 0.07 -3.09 6.98
C ASP A 155 -0.66 -2.07 7.89
N VAL A 156 -0.08 -0.87 7.99
CA VAL A 156 -0.68 0.21 8.79
C VAL A 156 -1.93 0.80 8.14
N GLU A 157 -2.11 0.63 6.83
CA GLU A 157 -3.33 1.03 6.13
C GLU A 157 -4.51 0.17 6.58
N LYS A 158 -4.26 -1.14 6.77
CA LYS A 158 -5.23 -2.06 7.35
C LYS A 158 -5.62 -1.64 8.77
N VAL A 159 -4.64 -1.34 9.63
CA VAL A 159 -4.93 -0.88 11.00
C VAL A 159 -5.80 0.37 10.97
N LEU A 160 -5.46 1.36 10.13
CA LEU A 160 -6.26 2.57 9.99
C LEU A 160 -7.69 2.25 9.55
N SER A 161 -7.86 1.45 8.51
CA SER A 161 -9.18 1.14 7.96
C SER A 161 -10.08 0.41 8.94
N GLU A 162 -9.52 -0.44 9.80
CA GLU A 162 -10.28 -1.20 10.79
C GLU A 162 -10.54 -0.41 12.07
N THR A 163 -9.69 0.58 12.41
CA THR A 163 -9.82 1.40 13.62
C THR A 163 -10.56 2.72 13.39
N THR A 164 -10.70 3.15 12.14
CA THR A 164 -11.46 4.34 11.75
C THR A 164 -12.81 3.90 11.17
N LYS A 165 -13.90 4.38 11.75
CA LYS A 165 -15.24 4.18 11.15
C LYS A 165 -15.34 5.12 9.94
N TYR A 166 -15.05 4.59 8.76
CA TYR A 166 -15.41 5.26 7.50
C TYR A 166 -16.89 5.03 7.23
N ASP A 167 -17.58 6.05 6.77
CA ASP A 167 -18.89 5.87 6.13
C ASP A 167 -18.64 5.31 4.71
N ASP A 168 -18.43 4.01 4.68
CA ASP A 168 -18.14 3.26 3.45
C ASP A 168 -19.23 3.46 2.40
N ASP A 169 -20.49 3.59 2.81
CA ASP A 169 -21.62 3.75 1.90
C ASP A 169 -21.59 5.13 1.22
N PHE A 170 -21.15 6.16 1.94
CA PHE A 170 -20.97 7.49 1.37
C PHE A 170 -19.79 7.54 0.37
N MET A 171 -18.68 6.90 0.69
CA MET A 171 -17.48 6.89 -0.17
C MET A 171 -17.71 6.21 -1.52
N PHE A 172 -18.60 5.22 -1.58
CA PHE A 172 -18.88 4.45 -2.81
C PHE A 172 -20.22 4.84 -3.47
N LYS A 173 -20.90 5.87 -2.94
CA LYS A 173 -22.14 6.35 -3.51
C LYS A 173 -21.90 6.99 -4.89
N ASP A 174 -22.77 6.71 -5.84
CA ASP A 174 -22.78 7.31 -7.18
C ASP A 174 -21.48 7.12 -8.00
N ILE A 175 -20.77 6.01 -7.79
CA ILE A 175 -19.62 5.63 -8.62
C ILE A 175 -20.09 5.47 -10.08
N PRO A 176 -19.47 6.19 -11.05
CA PRO A 176 -19.85 6.14 -12.44
C PRO A 176 -19.55 4.78 -13.09
N LYS A 177 -20.40 4.35 -14.02
CA LYS A 177 -20.21 3.11 -14.78
C LYS A 177 -19.48 3.37 -16.08
N VAL A 178 -18.65 2.42 -16.52
CA VAL A 178 -18.06 2.43 -17.86
C VAL A 178 -19.13 2.13 -18.90
N ARG A 179 -18.92 2.62 -20.12
CA ARG A 179 -19.80 2.34 -21.27
C ARG A 179 -19.42 1.01 -21.95
N ARG A 180 -18.15 0.64 -21.84
CA ARG A 180 -17.60 -0.58 -22.42
C ARG A 180 -17.96 -1.81 -21.57
N GLU A 181 -18.74 -2.76 -22.13
CA GLU A 181 -19.24 -3.93 -21.39
C GLU A 181 -18.17 -4.98 -21.06
N ASP A 182 -17.06 -5.04 -21.81
CA ASP A 182 -15.97 -6.01 -21.64
C ASP A 182 -14.72 -5.41 -21.00
N ALA A 183 -14.85 -4.27 -20.32
CA ALA A 183 -13.72 -3.59 -19.71
C ALA A 183 -13.08 -4.45 -18.62
N THR A 184 -11.75 -4.57 -18.67
CA THR A 184 -10.96 -5.33 -17.72
C THR A 184 -9.80 -4.47 -17.21
N VAL A 185 -9.68 -4.35 -15.89
CA VAL A 185 -8.54 -3.72 -15.22
C VAL A 185 -7.73 -4.79 -14.50
N PHE A 186 -6.43 -4.83 -14.79
CA PHE A 186 -5.48 -5.61 -14.03
C PHE A 186 -4.89 -4.74 -12.92
N TYR A 187 -4.86 -5.21 -11.68
CA TYR A 187 -4.30 -4.42 -10.57
C TYR A 187 -3.28 -5.22 -9.77
N ALA A 188 -2.31 -4.52 -9.15
CA ALA A 188 -1.34 -5.05 -8.22
C ALA A 188 -1.25 -4.17 -6.97
N ASP A 189 -1.43 -4.75 -5.80
CA ASP A 189 -1.34 -4.04 -4.50
C ASP A 189 -1.09 -5.07 -3.39
N ASP A 190 -0.20 -4.79 -2.44
CA ASP A 190 0.11 -5.70 -1.33
C ASP A 190 -0.87 -5.55 -0.15
N SER A 191 -1.52 -4.40 -0.01
CA SER A 191 -2.53 -4.17 1.02
C SER A 191 -3.85 -4.87 0.69
N SER A 192 -4.29 -5.77 1.57
CA SER A 192 -5.57 -6.47 1.43
C SER A 192 -6.78 -5.53 1.45
N VAL A 193 -6.66 -4.39 2.12
CA VAL A 193 -7.71 -3.36 2.20
C VAL A 193 -7.78 -2.59 0.90
N ALA A 194 -6.63 -2.15 0.37
CA ALA A 194 -6.59 -1.46 -0.91
C ALA A 194 -7.16 -2.34 -2.04
N ARG A 195 -6.80 -3.64 -2.08
CA ARG A 195 -7.36 -4.58 -3.06
C ARG A 195 -8.88 -4.67 -2.97
N LYS A 196 -9.45 -4.81 -1.76
CA LYS A 196 -10.91 -4.86 -1.57
C LYS A 196 -11.59 -3.58 -2.05
N GLN A 197 -10.99 -2.41 -1.81
CA GLN A 197 -11.53 -1.13 -2.28
C GLN A 197 -11.47 -1.00 -3.81
N ILE A 198 -10.34 -1.42 -4.43
CA ILE A 198 -10.22 -1.47 -5.88
C ILE A 198 -11.30 -2.39 -6.46
N GLU A 199 -11.44 -3.62 -5.96
CA GLU A 199 -12.44 -4.59 -6.41
C GLU A 199 -13.86 -4.06 -6.29
N ARG A 200 -14.19 -3.40 -5.16
CA ARG A 200 -15.50 -2.78 -4.94
C ARG A 200 -15.76 -1.65 -5.93
N THR A 201 -14.79 -0.77 -6.15
CA THR A 201 -14.90 0.33 -7.12
C THR A 201 -15.11 -0.22 -8.54
N LEU A 202 -14.26 -1.17 -8.98
CA LEU A 202 -14.37 -1.78 -10.31
C LEU A 202 -15.70 -2.51 -10.49
N GLY A 203 -16.16 -3.23 -9.46
CA GLY A 203 -17.46 -3.90 -9.48
C GLY A 203 -18.63 -2.93 -9.67
N LEU A 204 -18.61 -1.77 -8.98
CA LEU A 204 -19.63 -0.72 -9.13
C LEU A 204 -19.57 -0.05 -10.52
N MET A 205 -18.38 0.07 -11.10
CA MET A 205 -18.19 0.58 -12.46
C MET A 205 -18.62 -0.40 -13.55
N GLY A 206 -18.86 -1.68 -13.23
CA GLY A 206 -19.13 -2.75 -14.19
C GLY A 206 -17.87 -3.26 -14.90
N VAL A 207 -16.69 -3.11 -14.28
CA VAL A 207 -15.38 -3.50 -14.82
C VAL A 207 -14.93 -4.82 -14.21
N ARG A 208 -14.41 -5.71 -15.05
CA ARG A 208 -13.77 -6.95 -14.58
C ARG A 208 -12.44 -6.65 -13.93
N ALA A 209 -12.26 -7.14 -12.71
CA ALA A 209 -11.04 -7.00 -11.93
C ALA A 209 -10.17 -8.28 -12.04
N LEU A 210 -8.88 -8.12 -12.32
CA LEU A 210 -7.86 -9.16 -12.23
C LEU A 210 -6.77 -8.66 -11.30
N GLY A 211 -6.47 -9.37 -10.21
CA GLY A 211 -5.63 -8.88 -9.14
C GLY A 211 -4.40 -9.72 -8.85
N ALA A 212 -3.31 -9.05 -8.48
CA ALA A 212 -2.09 -9.64 -7.97
C ALA A 212 -1.72 -9.02 -6.61
N VAL A 213 -1.05 -9.79 -5.76
CA VAL A 213 -0.70 -9.39 -4.39
C VAL A 213 0.64 -8.66 -4.28
N ASN A 214 1.41 -8.58 -5.35
CA ASN A 214 2.67 -7.83 -5.44
C ASN A 214 3.10 -7.67 -6.90
N GLY A 215 4.17 -6.89 -7.14
CA GLY A 215 4.66 -6.63 -8.50
C GLY A 215 5.26 -7.85 -9.18
N ARG A 216 5.83 -8.81 -8.45
CA ARG A 216 6.38 -10.05 -9.02
C ARG A 216 5.25 -10.94 -9.52
N ALA A 217 4.25 -11.21 -8.69
CA ALA A 217 3.06 -11.98 -9.08
C ALA A 217 2.35 -11.32 -10.27
N ALA A 218 2.21 -9.99 -10.25
CA ALA A 218 1.65 -9.23 -11.36
C ALA A 218 2.42 -9.44 -12.66
N TRP A 219 3.74 -9.35 -12.63
CA TRP A 219 4.57 -9.57 -13.81
C TRP A 219 4.42 -10.99 -14.36
N ASP A 220 4.44 -12.00 -13.49
CA ASP A 220 4.30 -13.39 -13.88
C ASP A 220 2.92 -13.68 -14.49
N ASP A 221 1.84 -13.08 -13.95
CA ASP A 221 0.49 -13.18 -14.52
C ASP A 221 0.39 -12.51 -15.90
N LEU A 222 0.94 -11.28 -16.02
CA LEU A 222 0.96 -10.56 -17.30
C LEU A 222 1.76 -11.32 -18.36
N GLN A 223 2.88 -11.96 -18.00
CA GLN A 223 3.63 -12.81 -18.92
C GLN A 223 2.80 -14.02 -19.40
N ARG A 224 2.04 -14.67 -18.48
CA ARG A 224 1.12 -15.77 -18.86
C ARG A 224 0.02 -15.27 -19.81
N MET A 225 -0.52 -14.09 -19.55
CA MET A 225 -1.53 -13.49 -20.44
C MET A 225 -0.95 -13.16 -21.82
N ALA A 226 0.28 -12.66 -21.87
CA ALA A 226 0.96 -12.37 -23.13
C ALA A 226 1.21 -13.66 -23.95
N GLN A 227 1.66 -14.73 -23.30
CA GLN A 227 1.81 -16.04 -23.96
C GLN A 227 0.48 -16.58 -24.47
N HIS A 228 -0.59 -16.46 -23.68
CA HIS A 228 -1.92 -16.88 -24.12
C HIS A 228 -2.42 -16.05 -25.32
N ALA A 229 -2.18 -14.75 -25.33
CA ALA A 229 -2.52 -13.86 -26.43
C ALA A 229 -1.80 -14.26 -27.72
N GLU A 230 -0.49 -14.56 -27.63
CA GLU A 230 0.30 -15.04 -28.79
C GLU A 230 -0.26 -16.34 -29.38
N VAL A 231 -0.57 -17.34 -28.50
CA VAL A 231 -1.14 -18.63 -28.95
C VAL A 231 -2.50 -18.46 -29.60
N THR A 232 -3.31 -17.52 -29.12
CA THR A 232 -4.68 -17.30 -29.64
C THR A 232 -4.76 -16.27 -30.74
N GLY A 233 -3.63 -15.67 -31.17
CA GLY A 233 -3.58 -14.63 -32.20
C GLY A 233 -4.22 -13.30 -31.77
N ARG A 234 -4.37 -13.07 -30.47
CA ARG A 234 -4.94 -11.86 -29.87
C ARG A 234 -3.84 -10.91 -29.40
N LYS A 235 -4.21 -9.67 -29.08
CA LYS A 235 -3.33 -8.71 -28.41
C LYS A 235 -3.71 -8.64 -26.91
N VAL A 236 -2.71 -8.44 -26.05
CA VAL A 236 -2.95 -8.32 -24.59
C VAL A 236 -3.90 -7.15 -24.28
N LYS A 237 -3.83 -6.04 -25.01
CA LYS A 237 -4.74 -4.89 -24.87
C LYS A 237 -6.23 -5.19 -25.15
N GLU A 238 -6.52 -6.33 -25.77
CA GLU A 238 -7.90 -6.81 -25.95
C GLU A 238 -8.39 -7.57 -24.73
N MET A 239 -7.49 -7.99 -23.85
CA MET A 239 -7.76 -8.75 -22.63
C MET A 239 -7.67 -7.87 -21.37
N VAL A 240 -6.82 -6.82 -21.38
CA VAL A 240 -6.62 -5.87 -20.29
C VAL A 240 -6.59 -4.46 -20.87
N ASN A 241 -7.47 -3.60 -20.37
CA ASN A 241 -7.60 -2.22 -20.87
C ASN A 241 -6.72 -1.23 -20.10
N VAL A 242 -6.54 -1.45 -18.81
CA VAL A 242 -5.75 -0.60 -17.91
C VAL A 242 -5.02 -1.48 -16.90
N ILE A 243 -3.79 -1.13 -16.57
CA ILE A 243 -3.06 -1.72 -15.45
C ILE A 243 -2.97 -0.68 -14.33
N LEU A 244 -3.39 -1.06 -13.13
CA LEU A 244 -3.30 -0.25 -11.91
C LEU A 244 -2.26 -0.89 -10.99
N THR A 245 -1.28 -0.15 -10.50
CA THR A 245 -0.24 -0.70 -9.63
C THR A 245 0.03 0.19 -8.44
N ASP A 246 0.17 -0.41 -7.25
CA ASP A 246 0.81 0.29 -6.14
C ASP A 246 2.30 0.52 -6.44
N ILE A 247 2.89 1.46 -5.73
CA ILE A 247 4.32 1.77 -5.80
C ILE A 247 5.09 0.81 -4.90
N GLU A 248 4.67 0.66 -3.66
CA GLU A 248 5.40 -0.02 -2.59
C GLU A 248 4.92 -1.45 -2.39
N MET A 249 5.49 -2.38 -3.14
CA MET A 249 5.14 -3.79 -3.06
C MET A 249 6.37 -4.67 -2.81
N PRO A 250 6.24 -5.76 -2.03
CA PRO A 250 7.31 -6.72 -1.84
C PRO A 250 7.71 -7.39 -3.16
N GLU A 251 8.95 -7.88 -3.24
CA GLU A 251 9.60 -8.57 -4.35
C GLU A 251 9.84 -7.70 -5.59
N MET A 252 8.91 -6.83 -5.97
CA MET A 252 9.05 -5.90 -7.10
C MET A 252 8.19 -4.68 -6.88
N ASP A 253 8.79 -3.49 -6.87
CA ASP A 253 8.07 -2.23 -6.77
C ASP A 253 7.29 -1.87 -8.06
N GLY A 254 6.31 -0.96 -7.94
CA GLY A 254 5.46 -0.56 -9.06
C GLY A 254 6.21 0.18 -10.18
N TYR A 255 7.32 0.85 -9.89
CA TYR A 255 8.11 1.52 -10.91
C TYR A 255 8.85 0.51 -11.80
N ILE A 256 9.42 -0.54 -11.19
CA ILE A 256 10.06 -1.63 -11.94
C ILE A 256 9.03 -2.40 -12.75
N LEU A 257 7.87 -2.70 -12.15
CA LEU A 257 6.77 -3.34 -12.88
C LEU A 257 6.36 -2.49 -14.09
N THR A 258 6.11 -1.20 -13.90
CA THR A 258 5.75 -0.27 -14.98
C THR A 258 6.80 -0.23 -16.07
N ARG A 259 8.08 -0.09 -15.73
CA ARG A 259 9.16 -0.09 -16.71
C ARG A 259 9.17 -1.37 -17.55
N ARG A 260 9.00 -2.53 -16.93
CA ARG A 260 8.92 -3.82 -17.64
C ARG A 260 7.76 -3.85 -18.59
N ILE A 261 6.56 -3.43 -18.16
CA ILE A 261 5.36 -3.35 -19.01
C ILE A 261 5.61 -2.43 -20.19
N LYS A 262 6.12 -1.22 -19.95
CA LYS A 262 6.31 -0.20 -20.99
C LYS A 262 7.44 -0.49 -21.99
N THR A 263 8.39 -1.36 -21.61
CA THR A 263 9.49 -1.78 -22.50
C THR A 263 9.20 -3.08 -23.24
N ASP A 264 8.18 -3.83 -22.88
CA ASP A 264 7.79 -5.07 -23.57
C ASP A 264 6.74 -4.79 -24.66
N PRO A 265 7.06 -4.99 -25.95
CA PRO A 265 6.14 -4.67 -27.05
C PRO A 265 4.78 -5.36 -26.99
N ARG A 266 4.66 -6.49 -26.28
CA ARG A 266 3.39 -7.23 -26.13
C ARG A 266 2.34 -6.44 -25.35
N PHE A 267 2.76 -5.48 -24.53
CA PHE A 267 1.89 -4.60 -23.75
C PHE A 267 1.74 -3.19 -24.35
N GLU A 268 2.19 -2.99 -25.57
CA GLU A 268 2.08 -1.69 -26.24
C GLU A 268 0.63 -1.18 -26.27
N GLY A 269 0.45 0.09 -25.89
CA GLY A 269 -0.85 0.76 -25.85
C GLY A 269 -1.70 0.44 -24.64
N ILE A 270 -1.19 -0.29 -23.64
CA ILE A 270 -1.89 -0.46 -22.36
C ILE A 270 -1.45 0.64 -21.39
N PRO A 271 -2.38 1.50 -20.91
CA PRO A 271 -2.07 2.50 -19.91
C PRO A 271 -1.77 1.86 -18.54
N VAL A 272 -0.79 2.45 -17.84
CA VAL A 272 -0.40 2.06 -16.49
C VAL A 272 -0.62 3.23 -15.55
N LEU A 273 -1.50 3.04 -14.58
CA LEU A 273 -1.81 4.01 -13.54
C LEU A 273 -1.16 3.59 -12.22
N MET A 274 -0.56 4.55 -11.51
CA MET A 274 -0.10 4.33 -10.13
C MET A 274 -1.17 4.68 -9.13
N HIS A 275 -1.46 3.76 -8.22
CA HIS A 275 -2.41 3.89 -7.13
C HIS A 275 -1.65 3.88 -5.81
N SER A 276 -1.43 5.04 -5.22
CA SER A 276 -0.51 5.15 -4.09
C SER A 276 -1.00 6.11 -3.02
N SER A 277 -0.63 5.83 -1.77
CA SER A 277 -0.79 6.74 -0.63
C SER A 277 0.20 7.92 -0.66
N LEU A 278 1.21 7.87 -1.53
CA LEU A 278 2.28 8.85 -1.63
C LEU A 278 1.97 9.90 -2.69
N SER A 279 1.57 11.10 -2.26
CA SER A 279 1.13 12.21 -3.14
C SER A 279 2.23 13.22 -3.50
N GLY A 280 3.52 12.92 -3.30
CA GLY A 280 4.62 13.87 -3.49
C GLY A 280 4.97 14.15 -4.97
N MET A 281 5.31 15.42 -5.32
CA MET A 281 5.77 15.82 -6.66
C MET A 281 6.97 15.01 -7.16
N SER A 282 7.82 14.56 -6.25
CA SER A 282 9.00 13.73 -6.55
C SER A 282 8.63 12.37 -7.13
N ASN A 283 7.54 11.77 -6.64
CA ASN A 283 7.03 10.48 -7.13
C ASN A 283 6.43 10.63 -8.53
N GLN A 284 5.77 11.76 -8.82
CA GLN A 284 5.24 12.05 -10.15
C GLN A 284 6.34 12.22 -11.19
N ALA A 285 7.45 12.89 -10.85
CA ALA A 285 8.58 13.07 -11.77
C ALA A 285 9.21 11.72 -12.14
N LEU A 286 9.39 10.84 -11.15
CA LEU A 286 9.94 9.50 -11.39
C LEU A 286 9.01 8.63 -12.21
N GLY A 287 7.71 8.64 -11.91
CA GLY A 287 6.74 7.85 -12.68
C GLY A 287 6.68 8.27 -14.14
N LYS A 288 6.76 9.56 -14.43
CA LYS A 288 6.90 10.04 -15.82
C LYS A 288 8.13 9.44 -16.50
N SER A 289 9.24 9.30 -15.78
CA SER A 289 10.49 8.73 -16.34
C SER A 289 10.39 7.24 -16.69
N VAL A 290 9.51 6.48 -16.04
CA VAL A 290 9.28 5.05 -16.31
C VAL A 290 8.04 4.79 -17.17
N GLY A 291 7.32 5.84 -17.57
CA GLY A 291 6.18 5.75 -18.50
C GLY A 291 4.83 5.57 -17.83
N VAL A 292 4.65 6.01 -16.58
CA VAL A 292 3.33 6.05 -15.90
C VAL A 292 2.43 7.04 -16.62
N ASP A 293 1.21 6.64 -16.94
CA ASP A 293 0.24 7.47 -17.65
C ASP A 293 -0.56 8.37 -16.71
N ASN A 294 -0.88 7.92 -15.50
CA ASN A 294 -1.58 8.72 -14.50
C ASN A 294 -1.28 8.25 -13.06
N TYR A 295 -1.54 9.13 -12.09
CA TYR A 295 -1.46 8.85 -10.65
C TYR A 295 -2.83 9.04 -10.02
N VAL A 296 -3.21 8.09 -9.17
CA VAL A 296 -4.45 8.11 -8.40
C VAL A 296 -4.12 7.87 -6.92
N SER A 297 -4.66 8.69 -6.04
CA SER A 297 -4.52 8.49 -4.59
C SER A 297 -5.31 7.26 -4.16
N LYS A 298 -4.75 6.46 -3.23
CA LYS A 298 -5.48 5.38 -2.57
C LYS A 298 -6.65 5.93 -1.74
N PHE A 299 -7.65 5.11 -1.50
CA PHE A 299 -8.83 5.42 -0.68
C PHE A 299 -9.71 6.58 -1.19
N GLU A 300 -9.62 6.91 -2.48
CA GLU A 300 -10.48 7.88 -3.17
C GLU A 300 -11.22 7.20 -4.33
N PRO A 301 -12.30 6.41 -4.07
CA PRO A 301 -12.98 5.59 -5.09
C PRO A 301 -13.49 6.39 -6.29
N HIS A 302 -13.99 7.61 -6.06
CA HIS A 302 -14.46 8.50 -7.14
C HIS A 302 -13.33 8.92 -8.07
N ARG A 303 -12.17 9.33 -7.52
CA ARG A 303 -11.01 9.71 -8.34
C ARG A 303 -10.45 8.53 -9.11
N LEU A 304 -10.46 7.33 -8.48
CA LEU A 304 -10.07 6.11 -9.18
C LEU A 304 -11.02 5.84 -10.35
N ALA A 305 -12.33 5.94 -10.13
CA ALA A 305 -13.33 5.73 -11.16
C ALA A 305 -13.20 6.75 -12.30
N GLU A 306 -13.06 8.05 -12.00
CA GLU A 306 -12.87 9.11 -12.99
C GLU A 306 -11.62 8.88 -13.84
N ALA A 307 -10.49 8.56 -13.20
CA ALA A 307 -9.24 8.26 -13.91
C ALA A 307 -9.38 7.04 -14.83
N LEU A 308 -10.03 5.97 -14.37
CA LEU A 308 -10.23 4.77 -15.18
C LEU A 308 -11.18 5.02 -16.37
N LEU A 309 -12.24 5.82 -16.20
CA LEU A 309 -13.15 6.21 -17.28
C LEU A 309 -12.43 6.92 -18.42
N GLU A 310 -11.49 7.81 -18.09
CA GLU A 310 -10.70 8.54 -19.07
C GLU A 310 -9.95 7.58 -20.02
N PHE A 311 -9.34 6.52 -19.47
CA PHE A 311 -8.57 5.55 -20.26
C PHE A 311 -9.43 4.46 -20.90
N ILE A 312 -10.53 4.03 -20.26
CA ILE A 312 -11.38 2.95 -20.80
C ILE A 312 -12.30 3.48 -21.89
N ASP A 313 -13.02 4.56 -21.62
CA ASP A 313 -14.03 5.11 -22.54
C ASP A 313 -13.43 6.12 -23.53
N GLY A 314 -12.36 6.84 -23.14
CA GLY A 314 -11.64 7.76 -24.02
C GLY A 314 -10.93 7.04 -25.16
N ALA A 315 -10.30 5.89 -24.90
CA ALA A 315 -9.71 5.05 -25.94
C ALA A 315 -10.73 4.48 -26.94
N SER A 316 -12.01 4.32 -26.53
CA SER A 316 -13.09 3.89 -27.40
C SER A 316 -13.53 4.98 -28.41
N ALA A 317 -13.35 6.25 -28.06
CA ALA A 317 -13.67 7.38 -28.93
C ALA A 317 -12.65 7.58 -30.08
N GLU A 318 -11.40 7.16 -29.87
CA GLU A 318 -10.34 7.22 -30.90
C GLU A 318 -10.37 6.01 -31.86
N ALA A 319 -10.82 4.83 -31.42
CA ALA A 319 -10.92 3.62 -32.25
C ALA A 319 -12.14 3.61 -33.18
N GLY A 320 -13.09 4.54 -32.99
CA GLY A 320 -14.31 4.71 -33.80
C GLY A 320 -14.25 5.83 -34.83
N ARG A 321 -13.09 6.46 -35.01
CA ARG A 321 -12.79 7.42 -36.12
C ARG A 321 -11.83 6.78 -37.08
#